data_b508dd712e039b3293ed236a177a7c2e
#
_entry.id   b508dd712e039b3293ed236a177a7c2e
#
_cell.length_a   1.000
_cell.length_b   1.000
_cell.length_c   1.000
_cell.angle_alpha   90.00
_cell.angle_beta   90.00
_cell.angle_gamma   90.00
#
_symmetry.space_group_name_H-M   'P 1'
#
loop_
_entity.id
_entity.type
_entity.pdbx_description
1 polymer ?
#
loop_
_entity_poly.entity_id
_entity_poly.type
_entity_poly.pdbx_seq_one_letter_code
_entity_poly.pdbx_strand_id
1 'polypeptide(L)'
;MKKDPFHNSTVFWDTASVFVHHYLPDIRKVSPNTVIAYRDSMNFFIDYLDTQQNIKRKDISYNDFSKDTIRSYMDWMLNVRKLSPKTCNLRITAINSFLKYSTDQYPSLMAIYVAVSSLDMVKTTRKPIEFFERKQMKALLNAPDPRTRTGRRNRMMLILLYDTAARVSELLELTLD
;
A
#
# COMPACT_ATOMS: atom_id res chain seq x y z
N MET A 1 20.73 -2.96 -29.19
CA MET A 1 19.27 -3.00 -29.39
C MET A 1 18.60 -3.04 -28.01
N LYS A 2 17.81 -2.01 -27.63
CA LYS A 2 16.98 -2.10 -26.42
C LYS A 2 15.95 -3.19 -26.66
N LYS A 3 15.88 -4.18 -25.76
CA LYS A 3 14.86 -5.25 -25.82
C LYS A 3 13.47 -4.62 -25.77
N ASP A 4 12.54 -5.12 -26.58
CA ASP A 4 11.13 -4.69 -26.54
C ASP A 4 10.56 -4.94 -25.14
N PRO A 5 10.12 -3.92 -24.39
CA PRO A 5 9.63 -4.09 -23.04
C PRO A 5 8.26 -4.78 -22.97
N PHE A 6 7.44 -4.71 -24.03
CA PHE A 6 6.04 -5.16 -24.00
C PHE A 6 5.89 -6.65 -23.69
N HIS A 7 6.69 -7.50 -24.33
CA HIS A 7 6.61 -8.96 -24.21
C HIS A 7 7.79 -9.59 -23.49
N ASN A 8 8.62 -8.77 -22.84
CA ASN A 8 9.83 -9.25 -22.19
C ASN A 8 9.70 -9.29 -20.68
N SER A 9 9.44 -10.48 -20.15
CA SER A 9 9.31 -10.73 -18.70
C SER A 9 10.58 -10.32 -17.93
N THR A 10 11.77 -10.57 -18.45
CA THR A 10 13.03 -10.16 -17.81
C THR A 10 13.10 -8.65 -17.61
N VAL A 11 12.71 -7.85 -18.64
CA VAL A 11 12.67 -6.39 -18.54
C VAL A 11 11.69 -5.93 -17.48
N PHE A 12 10.53 -6.57 -17.39
CA PHE A 12 9.54 -6.27 -16.35
C PHE A 12 10.12 -6.50 -14.95
N TRP A 13 10.71 -7.68 -14.71
CA TRP A 13 11.22 -8.05 -13.38
C TRP A 13 12.43 -7.22 -12.96
N ASP A 14 13.35 -6.93 -13.89
CA ASP A 14 14.49 -6.04 -13.63
C ASP A 14 14.02 -4.64 -13.25
N THR A 15 13.05 -4.09 -14.00
CA THR A 15 12.49 -2.77 -13.71
C THR A 15 11.73 -2.74 -12.39
N ALA A 16 10.94 -3.77 -12.09
CA ALA A 16 10.22 -3.89 -10.81
C ALA A 16 11.17 -4.00 -9.62
N SER A 17 12.26 -4.76 -9.77
CA SER A 17 13.31 -4.87 -8.75
C SER A 17 13.97 -3.52 -8.47
N VAL A 18 14.39 -2.80 -9.50
CA VAL A 18 15.01 -1.46 -9.36
C VAL A 18 14.01 -0.46 -8.77
N PHE A 19 12.74 -0.51 -9.17
CA PHE A 19 11.69 0.35 -8.62
C PHE A 19 11.56 0.18 -7.10
N VAL A 20 11.46 -1.07 -6.61
CA VAL A 20 11.23 -1.36 -5.20
C VAL A 20 12.49 -1.16 -4.34
N HIS A 21 13.66 -1.56 -4.85
CA HIS A 21 14.89 -1.61 -4.05
C HIS A 21 15.77 -0.36 -4.15
N HIS A 22 15.60 0.45 -5.21
CA HIS A 22 16.41 1.65 -5.42
C HIS A 22 15.58 2.91 -5.61
N TYR A 23 14.62 2.90 -6.55
CA TYR A 23 13.88 4.12 -6.85
C TYR A 23 13.03 4.62 -5.68
N LEU A 24 12.27 3.74 -5.03
CA LEU A 24 11.42 4.12 -3.89
C LEU A 24 12.25 4.56 -2.67
N PRO A 25 13.25 3.79 -2.17
CA PRO A 25 13.99 4.18 -0.98
C PRO A 25 15.01 5.29 -1.24
N ASP A 26 15.80 5.22 -2.31
CA ASP A 26 16.98 6.07 -2.49
C ASP A 26 16.64 7.37 -3.23
N ILE A 27 15.80 7.30 -4.27
CA ILE A 27 15.45 8.45 -5.11
C ILE A 27 14.22 9.18 -4.57
N ARG A 28 13.13 8.45 -4.34
CA ARG A 28 11.91 9.04 -3.76
C ARG A 28 11.95 9.23 -2.26
N LYS A 29 12.91 8.61 -1.57
CA LYS A 29 13.11 8.70 -0.11
C LYS A 29 11.83 8.45 0.69
N VAL A 30 11.01 7.50 0.24
CA VAL A 30 9.79 7.13 0.96
C VAL A 30 10.13 6.25 2.17
N SER A 31 9.25 6.25 3.17
CA SER A 31 9.46 5.43 4.37
C SER A 31 9.52 3.93 4.07
N PRO A 32 10.23 3.12 4.87
CA PRO A 32 10.25 1.66 4.72
C PRO A 32 8.87 1.03 4.65
N ASN A 33 7.93 1.52 5.46
CA ASN A 33 6.53 1.05 5.44
C ASN A 33 5.84 1.33 4.09
N THR A 34 6.16 2.45 3.45
CA THR A 34 5.65 2.78 2.12
C THR A 34 6.24 1.83 1.07
N VAL A 35 7.54 1.52 1.13
CA VAL A 35 8.18 0.54 0.23
C VAL A 35 7.50 -0.82 0.35
N ILE A 36 7.27 -1.28 1.58
CA ILE A 36 6.55 -2.53 1.86
C ILE A 36 5.15 -2.50 1.24
N ALA A 37 4.38 -1.42 1.45
CA ALA A 37 3.03 -1.29 0.91
C ALA A 37 2.99 -1.33 -0.63
N TYR A 38 3.97 -0.74 -1.29
CA TYR A 38 4.10 -0.79 -2.76
C TYR A 38 4.44 -2.20 -3.25
N ARG A 39 5.45 -2.83 -2.63
CA ARG A 39 5.84 -4.22 -2.93
C ARG A 39 4.67 -5.18 -2.76
N ASP A 40 3.94 -5.08 -1.65
CA ASP A 40 2.81 -5.94 -1.35
C ASP A 40 1.63 -5.69 -2.31
N SER A 41 1.45 -4.45 -2.78
CA SER A 41 0.46 -4.12 -3.81
C SER A 41 0.82 -4.73 -5.17
N MET A 42 2.09 -4.69 -5.56
CA MET A 42 2.60 -5.33 -6.78
C MET A 42 2.45 -6.85 -6.70
N ASN A 43 2.86 -7.48 -5.59
CA ASN A 43 2.71 -8.91 -5.39
C ASN A 43 1.24 -9.35 -5.46
N PHE A 44 0.33 -8.58 -4.88
CA PHE A 44 -1.10 -8.89 -4.91
C PHE A 44 -1.70 -8.84 -6.33
N PHE A 45 -1.19 -7.94 -7.18
CA PHE A 45 -1.56 -7.92 -8.60
C PHE A 45 -0.97 -9.13 -9.36
N ILE A 46 0.28 -9.48 -9.08
CA ILE A 46 0.95 -10.66 -9.65
C ILE A 46 0.19 -11.94 -9.29
N ASP A 47 -0.24 -12.07 -8.02
CA ASP A 47 -1.04 -13.21 -7.56
C ASP A 47 -2.42 -13.27 -8.25
N TYR A 48 -3.02 -12.09 -8.54
CA TYR A 48 -4.24 -12.02 -9.35
C TYR A 48 -4.00 -12.51 -10.77
N LEU A 49 -2.92 -12.11 -11.43
CA LEU A 49 -2.58 -12.56 -12.78
C LEU A 49 -2.38 -14.09 -12.83
N ASP A 50 -1.69 -14.67 -11.83
CA ASP A 50 -1.47 -16.11 -11.77
C ASP A 50 -2.77 -16.88 -11.47
N THR A 51 -3.56 -16.43 -10.52
CA THR A 51 -4.73 -17.19 -10.04
C THR A 51 -6.00 -16.95 -10.88
N GLN A 52 -6.21 -15.77 -11.44
CA GLN A 52 -7.42 -15.41 -12.16
C GLN A 52 -7.23 -15.34 -13.68
N GLN A 53 -6.04 -15.00 -14.15
CA GLN A 53 -5.72 -14.88 -15.57
C GLN A 53 -4.87 -16.04 -16.08
N ASN A 54 -4.46 -16.95 -15.18
CA ASN A 54 -3.56 -18.09 -15.48
C ASN A 54 -2.22 -17.69 -16.15
N ILE A 55 -1.75 -16.47 -15.86
CA ILE A 55 -0.47 -15.94 -16.34
C ILE A 55 0.58 -16.23 -15.28
N LYS A 56 1.50 -17.15 -15.57
CA LYS A 56 2.52 -17.54 -14.60
C LYS A 56 3.49 -16.42 -14.31
N ARG A 57 3.94 -16.31 -13.07
CA ARG A 57 4.85 -15.27 -12.59
C ARG A 57 6.06 -15.02 -13.51
N LYS A 58 6.66 -16.08 -14.05
CA LYS A 58 7.80 -16.01 -14.97
C LYS A 58 7.47 -15.37 -16.34
N ASP A 59 6.20 -15.40 -16.74
CA ASP A 59 5.74 -14.96 -18.06
C ASP A 59 5.13 -13.55 -18.04
N ILE A 60 4.98 -12.94 -16.84
CA ILE A 60 4.42 -11.61 -16.67
C ILE A 60 5.28 -10.57 -17.37
N SER A 61 4.64 -9.70 -18.13
CA SER A 61 5.23 -8.61 -18.89
C SER A 61 4.36 -7.34 -18.83
N TYR A 62 4.80 -6.25 -19.46
CA TYR A 62 3.99 -5.03 -19.49
C TYR A 62 2.70 -5.16 -20.30
N ASN A 63 2.61 -6.13 -21.20
CA ASN A 63 1.39 -6.41 -21.97
C ASN A 63 0.20 -6.82 -21.07
N ASP A 64 0.49 -7.34 -19.87
CA ASP A 64 -0.53 -7.76 -18.90
C ASP A 64 -1.15 -6.60 -18.12
N PHE A 65 -0.61 -5.39 -18.28
CA PHE A 65 -1.10 -4.15 -17.65
C PHE A 65 -2.09 -3.40 -18.55
N SER A 66 -2.96 -4.10 -19.25
CA SER A 66 -3.99 -3.44 -20.05
C SER A 66 -5.05 -2.77 -19.17
N LYS A 67 -5.75 -1.77 -19.73
CA LYS A 67 -6.87 -1.10 -19.04
C LYS A 67 -7.95 -2.10 -18.60
N ASP A 68 -8.23 -3.11 -19.41
CA ASP A 68 -9.25 -4.12 -19.11
C ASP A 68 -8.79 -5.10 -18.03
N THR A 69 -7.52 -5.49 -18.04
CA THR A 69 -6.93 -6.30 -16.96
C THR A 69 -7.01 -5.58 -15.62
N ILE A 70 -6.65 -4.28 -15.58
CA ILE A 70 -6.70 -3.49 -14.34
C ILE A 70 -8.15 -3.28 -13.89
N ARG A 71 -9.11 -3.08 -14.81
CA ARG A 71 -10.53 -2.99 -14.46
C ARG A 71 -11.05 -4.30 -13.84
N SER A 72 -10.73 -5.43 -14.45
CA SER A 72 -11.08 -6.76 -13.93
C SER A 72 -10.42 -7.04 -12.56
N TYR A 73 -9.19 -6.58 -12.37
CA TYR A 73 -8.50 -6.65 -11.08
C TYR A 73 -9.20 -5.81 -10.01
N MET A 74 -9.66 -4.59 -10.34
CA MET A 74 -10.44 -3.75 -9.41
C MET A 74 -11.74 -4.45 -9.01
N ASP A 75 -12.46 -5.02 -9.99
CA ASP A 75 -13.69 -5.76 -9.73
C ASP A 75 -13.45 -6.99 -8.83
N TRP A 76 -12.42 -7.76 -9.11
CA TRP A 76 -12.01 -8.91 -8.28
C TRP A 76 -11.67 -8.50 -6.85
N MET A 77 -10.92 -7.40 -6.67
CA MET A 77 -10.61 -6.89 -5.33
C MET A 77 -11.87 -6.54 -4.54
N LEU A 78 -12.84 -5.89 -5.17
CA LEU A 78 -14.07 -5.44 -4.50
C LEU A 78 -15.05 -6.58 -4.28
N ASN A 79 -15.31 -7.39 -5.30
CA ASN A 79 -16.43 -8.33 -5.29
C ASN A 79 -16.03 -9.74 -4.83
N VAL A 80 -14.81 -10.19 -5.11
CA VAL A 80 -14.32 -11.51 -4.69
C VAL A 80 -13.54 -11.42 -3.39
N ARG A 81 -12.55 -10.51 -3.30
CA ARG A 81 -11.71 -10.35 -2.11
C ARG A 81 -12.35 -9.50 -1.03
N LYS A 82 -13.46 -8.81 -1.33
CA LYS A 82 -14.21 -7.95 -0.40
C LYS A 82 -13.33 -6.87 0.25
N LEU A 83 -12.35 -6.35 -0.48
CA LEU A 83 -11.49 -5.29 0.00
C LEU A 83 -12.24 -3.95 0.03
N SER A 84 -11.84 -3.06 0.96
CA SER A 84 -12.42 -1.73 1.02
C SER A 84 -12.06 -0.90 -0.24
N PRO A 85 -12.93 0.02 -0.69
CA PRO A 85 -12.60 0.95 -1.78
C PRO A 85 -11.29 1.69 -1.57
N LYS A 86 -10.98 2.09 -0.34
CA LYS A 86 -9.71 2.74 0.01
C LYS A 86 -8.51 1.84 -0.25
N THR A 87 -8.58 0.57 0.14
CA THR A 87 -7.51 -0.41 -0.08
C THR A 87 -7.32 -0.68 -1.58
N CYS A 88 -8.42 -0.82 -2.32
CA CYS A 88 -8.41 -0.98 -3.77
C CYS A 88 -7.65 0.20 -4.43
N ASN A 89 -8.04 1.43 -4.11
CA ASN A 89 -7.39 2.64 -4.66
C ASN A 89 -5.90 2.73 -4.31
N LEU A 90 -5.48 2.36 -3.09
CA LEU A 90 -4.07 2.33 -2.71
C LEU A 90 -3.26 1.35 -3.57
N ARG A 91 -3.81 0.17 -3.87
CA ARG A 91 -3.15 -0.81 -4.74
C ARG A 91 -3.03 -0.32 -6.17
N ILE A 92 -4.08 0.31 -6.72
CA ILE A 92 -4.04 0.92 -8.06
C ILE A 92 -3.04 2.08 -8.11
N THR A 93 -2.95 2.88 -7.07
CA THR A 93 -1.95 3.97 -6.98
C THR A 93 -0.52 3.42 -7.04
N ALA A 94 -0.25 2.29 -6.40
CA ALA A 94 1.07 1.64 -6.46
C ALA A 94 1.40 1.16 -7.89
N ILE A 95 0.44 0.53 -8.58
CA ILE A 95 0.59 0.11 -9.98
C ILE A 95 0.83 1.31 -10.89
N ASN A 96 0.04 2.39 -10.77
CA ASN A 96 0.22 3.61 -11.54
C ASN A 96 1.59 4.25 -11.31
N SER A 97 2.09 4.25 -10.07
CA SER A 97 3.40 4.77 -9.75
C SER A 97 4.53 3.94 -10.39
N PHE A 98 4.40 2.62 -10.40
CA PHE A 98 5.33 1.72 -11.08
C PHE A 98 5.31 1.94 -12.60
N LEU A 99 4.13 1.99 -13.22
CA LEU A 99 4.00 2.23 -14.66
C LEU A 99 4.59 3.60 -15.04
N LYS A 100 4.34 4.64 -14.26
CA LYS A 100 4.94 5.95 -14.47
C LYS A 100 6.47 5.89 -14.44
N TYR A 101 7.05 5.25 -13.43
CA TYR A 101 8.49 5.03 -13.35
C TYR A 101 9.02 4.26 -14.58
N SER A 102 8.27 3.25 -15.02
CA SER A 102 8.66 2.44 -16.18
C SER A 102 8.68 3.25 -17.49
N THR A 103 7.83 4.28 -17.62
CA THR A 103 7.85 5.17 -18.81
C THR A 103 9.11 6.04 -18.88
N ASP A 104 9.72 6.37 -17.76
CA ASP A 104 10.99 7.10 -17.72
C ASP A 104 12.14 6.25 -18.26
N GLN A 105 12.07 4.93 -18.10
CA GLN A 105 13.05 3.96 -18.60
C GLN A 105 12.74 3.54 -20.04
N TYR A 106 11.46 3.37 -20.35
CA TYR A 106 10.94 2.88 -21.64
C TYR A 106 9.77 3.75 -22.12
N PRO A 107 10.03 4.85 -22.86
CA PRO A 107 8.97 5.76 -23.32
C PRO A 107 7.86 5.08 -24.15
N SER A 108 8.16 3.95 -24.78
CA SER A 108 7.15 3.14 -25.49
C SER A 108 6.00 2.66 -24.62
N LEU A 109 6.19 2.56 -23.28
CA LEU A 109 5.16 2.16 -22.32
C LEU A 109 4.17 3.29 -21.97
N MET A 110 4.36 4.51 -22.51
CA MET A 110 3.51 5.66 -22.20
C MET A 110 2.04 5.39 -22.49
N ALA A 111 1.73 4.68 -23.58
CA ALA A 111 0.36 4.35 -23.94
C ALA A 111 -0.34 3.49 -22.85
N ILE A 112 0.37 2.50 -22.30
CA ILE A 112 -0.15 1.67 -21.20
C ILE A 112 -0.38 2.53 -19.94
N TYR A 113 0.61 3.34 -19.56
CA TYR A 113 0.49 4.22 -18.40
C TYR A 113 -0.70 5.17 -18.52
N VAL A 114 -0.87 5.85 -19.65
CA VAL A 114 -2.00 6.76 -19.88
C VAL A 114 -3.33 6.02 -19.84
N ALA A 115 -3.43 4.85 -20.46
CA ALA A 115 -4.64 4.04 -20.43
C ALA A 115 -5.03 3.62 -19.01
N VAL A 116 -4.08 3.16 -18.21
CA VAL A 116 -4.33 2.71 -16.82
C VAL A 116 -4.60 3.89 -15.89
N SER A 117 -3.84 4.97 -16.00
CA SER A 117 -4.02 6.18 -15.17
C SER A 117 -5.33 6.91 -15.45
N SER A 118 -5.95 6.70 -16.62
CA SER A 118 -7.27 7.25 -16.96
C SER A 118 -8.45 6.50 -16.32
N LEU A 119 -8.19 5.40 -15.59
CA LEU A 119 -9.25 4.68 -14.87
C LEU A 119 -9.72 5.48 -13.66
N ASP A 120 -11.04 5.58 -13.52
CA ASP A 120 -11.64 6.21 -12.34
C ASP A 120 -11.36 5.39 -11.08
N MET A 121 -10.96 6.08 -10.02
CA MET A 121 -10.83 5.47 -8.70
C MET A 121 -12.20 5.14 -8.11
N VAL A 122 -12.25 4.08 -7.31
CA VAL A 122 -13.47 3.67 -6.63
C VAL A 122 -13.90 4.76 -5.65
N LYS A 123 -15.18 5.18 -5.70
CA LYS A 123 -15.72 6.17 -4.76
C LYS A 123 -15.59 5.67 -3.32
N THR A 124 -15.05 6.51 -2.47
CA THR A 124 -14.90 6.24 -1.04
C THR A 124 -15.84 7.12 -0.24
N THR A 125 -16.60 6.53 0.68
CA THR A 125 -17.38 7.30 1.66
C THR A 125 -16.49 7.60 2.87
N ARG A 126 -16.42 8.87 3.28
CA ARG A 126 -15.80 9.22 4.55
C ARG A 126 -16.78 8.86 5.67
N LYS A 127 -16.40 7.89 6.49
CA LYS A 127 -17.13 7.66 7.75
C LYS A 127 -16.82 8.81 8.71
N PRO A 128 -17.82 9.28 9.49
CA PRO A 128 -17.53 10.21 10.58
C PRO A 128 -16.47 9.62 11.50
N ILE A 129 -15.62 10.47 12.02
CA ILE A 129 -14.62 10.05 13.01
C ILE A 129 -15.36 9.81 14.32
N GLU A 130 -15.35 8.57 14.79
CA GLU A 130 -15.85 8.24 16.12
C GLU A 130 -14.82 8.69 17.16
N PHE A 131 -15.28 9.35 18.19
CA PHE A 131 -14.43 9.80 19.30
C PHE A 131 -15.03 9.33 20.62
N PHE A 132 -14.18 9.14 21.61
CA PHE A 132 -14.62 8.79 22.95
C PHE A 132 -15.22 9.99 23.66
N GLU A 133 -16.41 9.82 24.21
CA GLU A 133 -16.95 10.79 25.15
C GLU A 133 -16.08 10.84 26.42
N ARG A 134 -16.14 11.97 27.14
CA ARG A 134 -15.36 12.17 28.37
C ARG A 134 -15.51 11.04 29.39
N LYS A 135 -16.72 10.51 29.52
CA LYS A 135 -17.01 9.38 30.43
C LYS A 135 -16.35 8.08 29.97
N GLN A 136 -16.38 7.80 28.69
CA GLN A 136 -15.74 6.63 28.07
C GLN A 136 -14.22 6.72 28.17
N MET A 137 -13.65 7.91 27.91
CA MET A 137 -12.20 8.16 28.06
C MET A 137 -11.74 7.94 29.50
N LYS A 138 -12.49 8.45 30.48
CA LYS A 138 -12.17 8.23 31.90
C LYS A 138 -12.21 6.74 32.26
N ALA A 139 -13.16 6.00 31.75
CA ALA A 139 -13.23 4.55 31.95
C ALA A 139 -12.03 3.82 31.31
N LEU A 140 -11.65 4.19 30.09
CA LEU A 140 -10.48 3.63 29.40
C LEU A 140 -9.17 3.87 30.17
N LEU A 141 -8.94 5.10 30.64
CA LEU A 141 -7.73 5.44 31.41
C LEU A 141 -7.65 4.72 32.77
N ASN A 142 -8.78 4.30 33.32
CA ASN A 142 -8.85 3.57 34.59
C ASN A 142 -8.96 2.04 34.41
N ALA A 143 -9.06 1.53 33.18
CA ALA A 143 -9.22 0.10 32.93
C ALA A 143 -7.98 -0.75 33.33
N PRO A 144 -6.70 -0.29 33.19
CA PRO A 144 -5.57 -1.08 33.63
C PRO A 144 -5.48 -1.18 35.15
N ASP A 145 -5.31 -2.40 35.70
CA ASP A 145 -5.18 -2.64 37.14
C ASP A 145 -3.88 -2.01 37.71
N PRO A 146 -3.96 -0.98 38.57
CA PRO A 146 -2.81 -0.28 39.11
C PRO A 146 -1.99 -1.12 40.10
N ARG A 147 -2.51 -2.26 40.56
CA ARG A 147 -1.82 -3.17 41.49
C ARG A 147 -0.73 -3.96 40.81
N THR A 148 -0.84 -4.20 39.51
CA THR A 148 0.16 -4.94 38.74
C THR A 148 1.20 -4.00 38.10
N ARG A 149 2.45 -4.49 37.95
CA ARG A 149 3.49 -3.73 37.23
C ARG A 149 3.06 -3.38 35.81
N THR A 150 2.49 -4.35 35.08
CA THR A 150 2.00 -4.18 33.72
C THR A 150 0.85 -3.18 33.65
N GLY A 151 -0.10 -3.24 34.61
CA GLY A 151 -1.22 -2.31 34.63
C GLY A 151 -0.78 -0.86 34.90
N ARG A 152 0.17 -0.63 35.82
CA ARG A 152 0.76 0.72 36.03
C ARG A 152 1.41 1.26 34.78
N ARG A 153 2.24 0.44 34.10
CA ARG A 153 2.88 0.81 32.84
C ARG A 153 1.85 1.16 31.78
N ASN A 154 0.86 0.29 31.57
CA ASN A 154 -0.17 0.50 30.54
C ASN A 154 -1.01 1.76 30.82
N ARG A 155 -1.35 2.01 32.08
CA ARG A 155 -2.08 3.22 32.47
C ARG A 155 -1.27 4.47 32.18
N MET A 156 0.05 4.47 32.51
CA MET A 156 0.95 5.59 32.21
C MET A 156 1.03 5.85 30.69
N MET A 157 1.17 4.80 29.88
CA MET A 157 1.21 4.93 28.42
C MET A 157 -0.11 5.50 27.87
N LEU A 158 -1.27 5.06 28.38
CA LEU A 158 -2.57 5.61 27.98
C LEU A 158 -2.72 7.08 28.34
N ILE A 159 -2.26 7.49 29.54
CA ILE A 159 -2.27 8.89 29.97
C ILE A 159 -1.37 9.74 29.07
N LEU A 160 -0.14 9.28 28.79
CA LEU A 160 0.78 9.99 27.90
C LEU A 160 0.19 10.16 26.50
N LEU A 161 -0.40 9.09 25.91
CA LEU A 161 -1.04 9.19 24.61
C LEU A 161 -2.20 10.18 24.60
N TYR A 162 -2.98 10.22 25.68
CA TYR A 162 -4.11 11.13 25.80
C TYR A 162 -3.69 12.60 25.95
N ASP A 163 -2.72 12.85 26.81
CA ASP A 163 -2.27 14.22 27.14
C ASP A 163 -1.42 14.84 26.03
N THR A 164 -0.58 14.03 25.36
CA THR A 164 0.34 14.52 24.32
C THR A 164 -0.24 14.42 22.91
N ALA A 165 -1.32 13.65 22.71
CA ALA A 165 -1.85 13.28 21.40
C ALA A 165 -0.80 12.64 20.46
N ALA A 166 0.28 12.07 21.02
CA ALA A 166 1.34 11.38 20.29
C ALA A 166 0.80 10.10 19.64
N ARG A 167 1.41 9.71 18.52
CA ARG A 167 1.14 8.41 17.93
C ARG A 167 1.78 7.30 18.76
N VAL A 168 1.19 6.10 18.73
CA VAL A 168 1.75 4.93 19.45
C VAL A 168 3.23 4.68 19.07
N SER A 169 3.59 4.83 17.80
CA SER A 169 4.98 4.70 17.34
C SER A 169 5.91 5.73 18.00
N GLU A 170 5.47 6.98 18.10
CA GLU A 170 6.24 8.06 18.73
C GLU A 170 6.44 7.81 20.22
N LEU A 171 5.41 7.29 20.91
CA LEU A 171 5.53 6.90 22.31
C LEU A 171 6.52 5.73 22.54
N LEU A 172 6.53 4.74 21.61
CA LEU A 172 7.40 3.58 21.72
C LEU A 172 8.86 3.89 21.36
N GLU A 173 9.12 4.97 20.65
CA GLU A 173 10.47 5.46 20.30
C GLU A 173 11.07 6.38 21.37
N LEU A 174 10.31 6.74 22.44
CA LEU A 174 10.86 7.54 23.54
C LEU A 174 11.97 6.78 24.26
N THR A 175 13.15 7.39 24.31
CA THR A 175 14.29 6.98 25.13
C THR A 175 14.42 7.94 26.32
N LEU A 176 14.92 7.44 27.44
CA LEU A 176 15.36 8.26 28.57
C LEU A 176 16.83 8.54 28.32
N ASP A 177 17.19 9.76 27.97
CA ASP A 177 18.58 10.25 27.92
C ASP A 177 19.02 10.67 29.29
#